data_a824e2eddf96995b4447914568124faa
#
_entry.id   a824e2eddf96995b4447914568124faa
#
_cell.length_a   1.000
_cell.length_b   1.000
_cell.length_c   1.000
_cell.angle_alpha   90.00
_cell.angle_beta   90.00
_cell.angle_gamma   90.00
#
_symmetry.space_group_name_H-M   'P 1'
#
loop_
_entity.id
_entity.type
_entity.pdbx_description
1 polymer ?
#
loop_
_entity_poly.entity_id
_entity_poly.type
_entity_poly.pdbx_seq_one_letter_code
_entity_poly.pdbx_strand_id
1 'polypeptide(L)'
;MIVLSANNLTKTYGTDVIIDKASFHLNAGDKVGIIGRNGAGKTTLLNMLTGELPCDEGEFFVSQNMRIGYLKQRDNFSSEGTVLEEIEGIFSGLRELENEIAELSDKVAENPHDTGLINRLDELQHRFDREGGYTYKSEMIGILNSMAFNESFYNKKISSLSGGERTRLALAALLLEKPDILLLDEXXXXXXXX
;
A
#
# COMPACT_ATOMS: atom_id res chain seq x y z
N MET A 1 -19.79 -5.24 -8.07
CA MET A 1 -19.37 -3.99 -8.73
C MET A 1 -17.98 -4.20 -9.34
N ILE A 2 -17.82 -3.89 -10.65
CA ILE A 2 -16.54 -4.04 -11.32
C ILE A 2 -15.60 -2.94 -10.84
N VAL A 3 -14.42 -3.30 -10.36
CA VAL A 3 -13.40 -2.37 -9.87
C VAL A 3 -12.24 -2.21 -10.85
N LEU A 4 -12.04 -3.19 -11.73
CA LEU A 4 -11.01 -3.13 -12.77
C LEU A 4 -11.49 -3.93 -13.97
N SER A 5 -11.29 -3.42 -15.18
CA SER A 5 -11.55 -4.18 -16.39
C SER A 5 -10.48 -3.93 -17.42
N ALA A 6 -10.17 -4.95 -18.18
CA ALA A 6 -9.23 -4.90 -19.31
C ALA A 6 -9.94 -5.42 -20.54
N ASN A 7 -9.75 -4.73 -21.66
CA ASN A 7 -10.38 -5.07 -22.94
C ASN A 7 -9.32 -5.14 -24.04
N ASN A 8 -9.10 -6.35 -24.57
CA ASN A 8 -8.21 -6.61 -25.70
C ASN A 8 -6.79 -6.05 -25.50
N LEU A 9 -6.27 -6.14 -24.26
CA LEU A 9 -4.90 -5.69 -23.99
C LEU A 9 -3.91 -6.51 -24.80
N THR A 10 -3.03 -5.81 -25.52
CA THR A 10 -1.99 -6.44 -26.33
C THR A 10 -0.64 -5.79 -26.03
N LYS A 11 0.39 -6.60 -25.88
CA LYS A 11 1.77 -6.14 -25.67
C LYS A 11 2.73 -6.99 -26.46
N THR A 12 3.58 -6.33 -27.24
CA THR A 12 4.60 -7.00 -28.05
C THR A 12 5.99 -6.42 -27.75
N TYR A 13 7.00 -7.25 -27.93
CA TYR A 13 8.40 -6.82 -27.90
C TYR A 13 9.06 -7.31 -29.19
N GLY A 14 9.31 -6.38 -30.10
CA GLY A 14 9.79 -6.74 -31.44
C GLY A 14 8.74 -7.59 -32.16
N THR A 15 9.09 -8.82 -32.49
CA THR A 15 8.17 -9.76 -33.14
C THR A 15 7.42 -10.66 -32.17
N ASP A 16 7.80 -10.62 -30.89
CA ASP A 16 7.21 -11.52 -29.88
C ASP A 16 5.98 -10.91 -29.23
N VAL A 17 4.84 -11.56 -29.39
CA VAL A 17 3.60 -11.17 -28.74
C VAL A 17 3.60 -11.76 -27.33
N ILE A 18 3.67 -10.91 -26.32
CA ILE A 18 3.71 -11.33 -24.91
C ILE A 18 2.29 -11.45 -24.36
N ILE A 19 1.44 -10.50 -24.69
CA ILE A 19 0.02 -10.50 -24.29
C ILE A 19 -0.80 -10.26 -25.55
N ASP A 20 -1.76 -11.14 -25.81
CA ASP A 20 -2.56 -11.12 -27.03
C ASP A 20 -4.04 -10.99 -26.66
N LYS A 21 -4.58 -9.79 -26.82
CA LYS A 21 -6.01 -9.47 -26.69
C LYS A 21 -6.62 -9.98 -25.38
N ALA A 22 -5.89 -9.81 -24.28
CA ALA A 22 -6.38 -10.24 -22.97
C ALA A 22 -7.57 -9.37 -22.52
N SER A 23 -8.66 -10.02 -22.16
CA SER A 23 -9.86 -9.33 -21.66
C SER A 23 -10.34 -10.02 -20.40
N PHE A 24 -10.57 -9.22 -19.34
CA PHE A 24 -11.05 -9.73 -18.07
C PHE A 24 -11.58 -8.57 -17.22
N HIS A 25 -12.27 -8.92 -16.14
CA HIS A 25 -12.69 -7.91 -15.17
C HIS A 25 -12.59 -8.48 -13.76
N LEU A 26 -12.43 -7.59 -12.80
CA LEU A 26 -12.41 -7.90 -11.37
C LEU A 26 -13.56 -7.16 -10.68
N ASN A 27 -14.24 -7.85 -9.81
CA ASN A 27 -15.27 -7.26 -8.97
C ASN A 27 -14.69 -7.00 -7.56
N ALA A 28 -15.33 -6.10 -6.83
CA ALA A 28 -14.96 -5.85 -5.45
C ALA A 28 -15.01 -7.16 -4.66
N GLY A 29 -13.95 -7.46 -3.92
CA GLY A 29 -13.83 -8.69 -3.14
C GLY A 29 -13.28 -9.90 -3.89
N ASP A 30 -13.05 -9.80 -5.20
CA ASP A 30 -12.46 -10.91 -5.95
C ASP A 30 -11.01 -11.15 -5.54
N LYS A 31 -10.65 -12.44 -5.50
CA LYS A 31 -9.26 -12.90 -5.35
C LYS A 31 -8.95 -13.73 -6.58
N VAL A 32 -7.99 -13.27 -7.38
CA VAL A 32 -7.69 -13.88 -8.69
C VAL A 32 -6.22 -14.24 -8.77
N GLY A 33 -5.93 -15.46 -9.20
CA GLY A 33 -4.56 -15.90 -9.44
C GLY A 33 -4.23 -15.87 -10.92
N ILE A 34 -3.03 -15.36 -11.25
CA ILE A 34 -2.49 -15.40 -12.60
C ILE A 34 -1.44 -16.52 -12.63
N ILE A 35 -1.69 -17.53 -13.45
CA ILE A 35 -0.85 -18.73 -13.50
C ILE A 35 -0.20 -18.83 -14.88
N GLY A 36 1.08 -19.18 -14.92
CA GLY A 36 1.81 -19.36 -16.17
C GLY A 36 3.27 -19.65 -15.89
N ARG A 37 3.97 -20.10 -16.91
CA ARG A 37 5.40 -20.35 -16.84
C ARG A 37 6.16 -19.03 -16.66
N ASN A 38 7.38 -19.10 -16.14
CA ASN A 38 8.27 -17.95 -16.11
C ASN A 38 8.49 -17.45 -17.53
N GLY A 39 8.36 -16.12 -17.74
CA GLY A 39 8.45 -15.53 -19.06
C GLY A 39 7.15 -15.52 -19.86
N ALA A 40 6.02 -15.96 -19.25
CA ALA A 40 4.73 -15.98 -19.96
C ALA A 40 4.01 -14.62 -19.97
N GLY A 41 4.63 -13.58 -19.41
CA GLY A 41 4.05 -12.24 -19.44
C GLY A 41 3.27 -11.82 -18.20
N LYS A 42 3.35 -12.57 -17.10
CA LYS A 42 2.62 -12.23 -15.87
C LYS A 42 3.03 -10.85 -15.32
N THR A 43 4.33 -10.63 -15.17
CA THR A 43 4.87 -9.35 -14.72
C THR A 43 4.53 -8.22 -15.70
N THR A 44 4.59 -8.50 -17.01
CA THR A 44 4.22 -7.54 -18.05
C THR A 44 2.77 -7.09 -17.87
N LEU A 45 1.86 -8.06 -17.66
CA LEU A 45 0.44 -7.74 -17.43
C LEU A 45 0.26 -6.86 -16.18
N LEU A 46 0.92 -7.24 -15.08
CA LEU A 46 0.80 -6.46 -13.83
C LEU A 46 1.35 -5.05 -14.00
N ASN A 47 2.47 -4.88 -14.71
CA ASN A 47 3.04 -3.55 -14.98
C ASN A 47 2.11 -2.71 -15.88
N MET A 48 1.38 -3.35 -16.80
CA MET A 48 0.39 -2.64 -17.61
C MET A 48 -0.78 -2.16 -16.74
N LEU A 49 -1.25 -3.01 -15.83
CA LEU A 49 -2.38 -2.66 -14.95
C LEU A 49 -2.04 -1.52 -13.98
N THR A 50 -0.77 -1.36 -13.61
CA THR A 50 -0.34 -0.25 -12.75
C THR A 50 0.01 1.01 -13.53
N GLY A 51 0.02 0.94 -14.86
CA GLY A 51 0.38 2.07 -15.70
C GLY A 51 1.89 2.27 -15.88
N GLU A 52 2.70 1.39 -15.31
CA GLU A 52 4.17 1.46 -15.47
C GLU A 52 4.61 1.10 -16.87
N LEU A 53 3.80 0.33 -17.58
CA LEU A 53 4.09 -0.11 -18.94
C LEU A 53 2.86 0.14 -19.81
N PRO A 54 2.99 0.93 -20.88
CA PRO A 54 1.85 1.15 -21.78
C PRO A 54 1.50 -0.11 -22.57
N CYS A 55 0.22 -0.31 -22.81
CA CYS A 55 -0.23 -1.34 -23.75
C CYS A 55 -0.04 -0.85 -25.18
N ASP A 56 0.13 -1.77 -26.11
CA ASP A 56 0.26 -1.43 -27.53
C ASP A 56 -1.12 -1.30 -28.17
N GLU A 57 -2.06 -2.15 -27.75
CA GLU A 57 -3.46 -2.07 -28.16
C GLU A 57 -4.35 -2.42 -26.96
N GLY A 58 -5.62 -2.01 -27.06
CA GLY A 58 -6.60 -2.26 -26.03
C GLY A 58 -6.63 -1.15 -24.99
N GLU A 59 -7.42 -1.38 -23.97
CA GLU A 59 -7.60 -0.40 -22.90
C GLU A 59 -7.89 -1.10 -21.58
N PHE A 60 -7.54 -0.43 -20.49
CA PHE A 60 -7.99 -0.90 -19.19
C PHE A 60 -8.62 0.26 -18.41
N PHE A 61 -9.48 -0.10 -17.49
CA PHE A 61 -10.23 0.84 -16.68
C PHE A 61 -10.13 0.43 -15.22
N VAL A 62 -9.87 1.40 -14.36
CA VAL A 62 -9.91 1.23 -12.91
C VAL A 62 -10.97 2.19 -12.38
N SER A 63 -11.85 1.70 -11.52
CA SER A 63 -12.92 2.51 -10.96
C SER A 63 -12.35 3.75 -10.25
N GLN A 64 -13.07 4.86 -10.35
CA GLN A 64 -12.60 6.14 -9.79
C GLN A 64 -12.25 6.01 -8.31
N ASN A 65 -11.18 6.68 -7.91
CA ASN A 65 -10.69 6.75 -6.54
C ASN A 65 -10.17 5.43 -5.98
N MET A 66 -9.94 4.41 -6.83
CA MET A 66 -9.33 3.15 -6.40
C MET A 66 -7.81 3.29 -6.36
N ARG A 67 -7.21 2.86 -5.26
CA ARG A 67 -5.75 2.83 -5.11
C ARG A 67 -5.25 1.42 -5.36
N ILE A 68 -4.28 1.29 -6.24
CA ILE A 68 -3.65 0.02 -6.55
C ILE A 68 -2.33 -0.07 -5.80
N GLY A 69 -2.17 -1.12 -4.99
CA GLY A 69 -0.90 -1.48 -4.38
C GLY A 69 -0.27 -2.61 -5.18
N TYR A 70 1.01 -2.50 -5.48
CA TYR A 70 1.72 -3.50 -6.27
C TYR A 70 2.98 -3.95 -5.54
N LEU A 71 3.01 -5.23 -5.18
CA LEU A 71 4.19 -5.84 -4.56
C LEU A 71 5.03 -6.50 -5.66
N LYS A 72 6.14 -5.88 -5.98
CA LYS A 72 7.11 -6.42 -6.93
C LYS A 72 8.05 -7.41 -6.23
N GLN A 73 8.71 -8.24 -7.01
CA GLN A 73 9.71 -9.17 -6.51
C GLN A 73 10.89 -8.45 -5.84
N ARG A 74 11.13 -7.18 -6.21
CA ARG A 74 12.21 -6.37 -5.62
C ARG A 74 11.60 -5.17 -4.88
N ASP A 75 12.03 -5.00 -3.66
CA ASP A 75 11.61 -3.86 -2.84
C ASP A 75 12.39 -2.59 -3.18
N ASN A 76 11.74 -1.45 -2.96
CA ASN A 76 12.35 -0.13 -3.19
C ASN A 76 12.61 0.60 -1.87
N PHE A 77 12.82 -0.13 -0.78
CA PHE A 77 13.06 0.50 0.53
C PHE A 77 14.39 1.25 0.56
N SER A 78 14.40 2.36 1.28
CA SER A 78 15.65 3.00 1.68
C SER A 78 16.44 2.04 2.56
N SER A 79 17.67 1.77 2.18
CA SER A 79 18.52 0.83 2.93
C SER A 79 18.99 1.39 4.28
N GLU A 80 18.87 2.70 4.49
CA GLU A 80 19.43 3.35 5.67
C GLU A 80 18.52 3.37 6.89
N GLY A 81 17.21 3.29 6.69
CA GLY A 81 16.24 3.33 7.77
C GLY A 81 16.07 2.01 8.51
N THR A 82 15.39 2.07 9.64
CA THR A 82 15.01 0.88 10.41
C THR A 82 13.62 0.39 9.98
N VAL A 83 13.30 -0.83 10.36
CA VAL A 83 11.98 -1.44 10.12
C VAL A 83 10.87 -0.52 10.65
N LEU A 84 11.02 -0.06 11.88
CA LEU A 84 9.99 0.76 12.50
C LEU A 84 9.85 2.13 11.81
N GLU A 85 10.98 2.79 11.51
CA GLU A 85 10.95 4.08 10.83
C GLU A 85 10.23 4.01 9.48
N GLU A 86 10.47 2.94 8.71
CA GLU A 86 9.83 2.76 7.41
C GLU A 86 8.32 2.63 7.55
N ILE A 87 7.88 1.82 8.51
CA ILE A 87 6.44 1.59 8.73
C ILE A 87 5.78 2.84 9.34
N GLU A 88 6.43 3.51 10.29
CA GLU A 88 5.91 4.77 10.84
C GLU A 88 5.79 5.88 9.81
N GLY A 89 6.65 5.86 8.79
CA GLY A 89 6.60 6.82 7.69
C GLY A 89 5.27 6.79 6.93
N ILE A 90 4.63 5.62 6.86
CA ILE A 90 3.31 5.47 6.22
C ILE A 90 2.26 6.35 6.93
N PHE A 91 2.43 6.55 8.24
CA PHE A 91 1.49 7.29 9.08
C PHE A 91 1.97 8.70 9.41
N SER A 92 2.92 9.24 8.64
CA SER A 92 3.49 10.58 8.90
C SER A 92 2.40 11.66 8.98
N GLY A 93 1.39 11.60 8.10
CA GLY A 93 0.28 12.56 8.12
C GLY A 93 -0.53 12.50 9.42
N LEU A 94 -0.78 11.30 9.94
CA LEU A 94 -1.47 11.15 11.22
C LEU A 94 -0.60 11.65 12.38
N ARG A 95 0.71 11.42 12.33
CA ARG A 95 1.63 11.91 13.35
C ARG A 95 1.69 13.44 13.36
N GLU A 96 1.72 14.05 12.17
CA GLU A 96 1.68 15.51 12.06
C GLU A 96 0.38 16.07 12.63
N LEU A 97 -0.75 15.42 12.32
CA LEU A 97 -2.06 15.80 12.84
C LEU A 97 -2.12 15.63 14.36
N GLU A 98 -1.56 14.55 14.89
CA GLU A 98 -1.47 14.32 16.36
C GLU A 98 -0.70 15.46 17.04
N ASN A 99 0.42 15.88 16.45
CA ASN A 99 1.22 17.00 16.96
C ASN A 99 0.46 18.33 16.89
N GLU A 100 -0.22 18.59 15.76
CA GLU A 100 -1.01 19.81 15.60
C GLU A 100 -2.14 19.88 16.66
N ILE A 101 -2.80 18.76 16.91
CA ILE A 101 -3.83 18.66 17.95
C ILE A 101 -3.24 18.97 19.33
N ALA A 102 -2.07 18.43 19.65
CA ALA A 102 -1.42 18.67 20.95
C ALA A 102 -1.10 20.15 21.13
N GLU A 103 -0.48 20.78 20.11
CA GLU A 103 -0.14 22.21 20.17
C GLU A 103 -1.40 23.09 20.31
N LEU A 104 -2.44 22.73 19.58
CA LEU A 104 -3.70 23.50 19.62
C LEU A 104 -4.42 23.30 20.96
N SER A 105 -4.32 22.12 21.54
CA SER A 105 -4.88 21.84 22.89
C SER A 105 -4.24 22.73 23.94
N ASP A 106 -2.91 22.92 23.86
CA ASP A 106 -2.20 23.82 24.78
C ASP A 106 -2.68 25.26 24.61
N LYS A 107 -2.84 25.72 23.34
CA LYS A 107 -3.35 27.07 23.06
C LYS A 107 -4.77 27.28 23.58
N VAL A 108 -5.64 26.28 23.45
CA VAL A 108 -7.01 26.33 23.99
C VAL A 108 -6.96 26.42 25.53
N ALA A 109 -6.06 25.65 26.17
CA ALA A 109 -5.91 25.69 27.61
C ALA A 109 -5.51 27.11 28.12
N GLU A 110 -4.66 27.79 27.33
CA GLU A 110 -4.25 29.17 27.65
C GLU A 110 -5.36 30.21 27.37
N ASN A 111 -6.25 29.90 26.42
CA ASN A 111 -7.30 30.83 25.95
C ASN A 111 -8.66 30.11 25.92
N PRO A 112 -9.21 29.75 27.10
CA PRO A 112 -10.38 28.86 27.15
C PRO A 112 -11.70 29.47 26.66
N HIS A 113 -11.70 30.75 26.33
CA HIS A 113 -12.88 31.41 25.79
C HIS A 113 -12.76 31.72 24.28
N ASP A 114 -11.66 31.34 23.66
CA ASP A 114 -11.47 31.57 22.22
C ASP A 114 -12.23 30.50 21.43
N THR A 115 -13.41 30.85 20.95
CA THR A 115 -14.28 29.93 20.21
C THR A 115 -13.63 29.48 18.88
N GLY A 116 -12.79 30.31 18.28
CA GLY A 116 -12.09 29.96 17.04
C GLY A 116 -11.12 28.81 17.27
N LEU A 117 -10.30 28.89 18.34
CA LEU A 117 -9.38 27.82 18.69
C LEU A 117 -10.11 26.53 19.06
N ILE A 118 -11.20 26.64 19.82
CA ILE A 118 -12.00 25.50 20.24
C ILE A 118 -12.59 24.78 19.01
N ASN A 119 -13.16 25.53 18.09
CA ASN A 119 -13.76 24.96 16.88
C ASN A 119 -12.69 24.30 16.00
N ARG A 120 -11.52 24.91 15.88
CA ARG A 120 -10.43 24.34 15.10
C ARG A 120 -9.93 23.02 15.72
N LEU A 121 -9.80 22.98 17.06
CA LEU A 121 -9.40 21.77 17.76
C LEU A 121 -10.42 20.65 17.52
N ASP A 122 -11.70 20.96 17.64
CA ASP A 122 -12.76 19.97 17.40
C ASP A 122 -12.71 19.42 15.97
N GLU A 123 -12.49 20.29 14.98
CA GLU A 123 -12.38 19.90 13.57
C GLU A 123 -11.19 18.95 13.34
N LEU A 124 -10.03 19.27 13.94
CA LEU A 124 -8.83 18.42 13.80
C LEU A 124 -9.02 17.07 14.50
N GLN A 125 -9.67 17.05 15.67
CA GLN A 125 -9.95 15.81 16.39
C GLN A 125 -10.89 14.91 15.59
N HIS A 126 -11.93 15.48 14.98
CA HIS A 126 -12.84 14.73 14.10
C HIS A 126 -12.10 14.18 12.87
N ARG A 127 -11.21 14.98 12.29
CA ARG A 127 -10.40 14.53 11.17
C ARG A 127 -9.48 13.37 11.58
N PHE A 128 -8.82 13.50 12.73
CA PHE A 128 -7.93 12.47 13.28
C PHE A 128 -8.68 11.15 13.46
N ASP A 129 -9.88 11.22 14.02
CA ASP A 129 -10.74 10.04 14.20
C ASP A 129 -11.11 9.40 12.87
N ARG A 130 -11.59 10.21 11.91
CA ARG A 130 -11.99 9.70 10.58
C ARG A 130 -10.83 9.04 9.84
N GLU A 131 -9.62 9.56 10.01
CA GLU A 131 -8.43 9.02 9.33
C GLU A 131 -7.78 7.86 10.07
N GLY A 132 -8.38 7.40 11.17
CA GLY A 132 -7.91 6.24 11.93
C GLY A 132 -6.83 6.55 12.96
N GLY A 133 -6.75 7.79 13.43
CA GLY A 133 -5.72 8.23 14.37
C GLY A 133 -5.69 7.48 15.69
N TYR A 134 -6.86 7.01 16.16
CA TYR A 134 -6.91 6.28 17.41
C TYR A 134 -6.55 4.79 17.30
N THR A 135 -6.48 4.27 16.06
CA THR A 135 -6.25 2.83 15.84
C THR A 135 -4.96 2.50 15.10
N TYR A 136 -4.34 3.48 14.40
CA TYR A 136 -3.23 3.17 13.49
C TYR A 136 -2.05 2.50 14.19
N LYS A 137 -1.77 2.88 15.44
CA LYS A 137 -0.64 2.29 16.20
C LYS A 137 -0.87 0.81 16.48
N SER A 138 -2.09 0.44 16.85
CA SER A 138 -2.41 -0.98 17.08
C SER A 138 -2.49 -1.77 15.79
N GLU A 139 -2.98 -1.18 14.70
CA GLU A 139 -2.98 -1.81 13.38
C GLU A 139 -1.53 -2.07 12.90
N MET A 140 -0.67 -1.08 13.08
CA MET A 140 0.75 -1.19 12.72
C MET A 140 1.41 -2.37 13.44
N ILE A 141 1.25 -2.43 14.77
CA ILE A 141 1.81 -3.51 15.59
C ILE A 141 1.22 -4.86 15.19
N GLY A 142 -0.09 -4.92 14.95
CA GLY A 142 -0.77 -6.14 14.54
C GLY A 142 -0.24 -6.70 13.22
N ILE A 143 -0.09 -5.82 12.22
CA ILE A 143 0.45 -6.24 10.91
C ILE A 143 1.92 -6.66 11.02
N LEU A 144 2.74 -5.89 11.74
CA LEU A 144 4.15 -6.25 11.93
C LEU A 144 4.27 -7.65 12.58
N ASN A 145 3.50 -7.89 13.63
CA ASN A 145 3.52 -9.19 14.31
C ASN A 145 3.05 -10.31 13.37
N SER A 146 2.02 -10.08 12.56
CA SER A 146 1.52 -11.10 11.62
C SER A 146 2.55 -11.42 10.53
N MET A 147 3.46 -10.49 10.23
CA MET A 147 4.55 -10.68 9.28
C MET A 147 5.85 -11.13 9.96
N ALA A 148 5.76 -11.56 11.23
CA ALA A 148 6.88 -12.06 12.04
C ALA A 148 7.92 -10.98 12.39
N PHE A 149 7.50 -9.72 12.46
CA PHE A 149 8.33 -8.62 12.94
C PHE A 149 7.92 -8.24 14.35
N ASN A 150 8.51 -8.91 15.34
CA ASN A 150 8.32 -8.56 16.75
C ASN A 150 9.25 -7.39 17.14
N GLU A 151 9.18 -6.95 18.38
CA GLU A 151 9.94 -5.79 18.86
C GLU A 151 11.45 -5.88 18.63
N SER A 152 12.01 -7.10 18.57
CA SER A 152 13.46 -7.26 18.35
C SER A 152 13.88 -6.82 16.93
N PHE A 153 12.92 -6.74 16.00
CA PHE A 153 13.19 -6.31 14.64
C PHE A 153 13.05 -4.79 14.45
N TYR A 154 12.36 -4.10 15.35
CA TYR A 154 11.97 -2.70 15.11
C TYR A 154 13.16 -1.79 14.81
N ASN A 155 14.25 -1.97 15.53
CA ASN A 155 15.46 -1.15 15.37
C ASN A 155 16.50 -1.74 14.40
N LYS A 156 16.18 -2.86 13.74
CA LYS A 156 17.07 -3.43 12.74
C LYS A 156 17.04 -2.59 11.46
N LYS A 157 18.22 -2.36 10.90
CA LYS A 157 18.32 -1.67 9.61
C LYS A 157 17.76 -2.55 8.49
N ILE A 158 17.04 -1.94 7.56
CA ILE A 158 16.47 -2.65 6.42
C ILE A 158 17.57 -3.33 5.60
N SER A 159 18.74 -2.69 5.51
CA SER A 159 19.89 -3.28 4.82
C SER A 159 20.35 -4.62 5.42
N SER A 160 20.03 -4.89 6.68
CA SER A 160 20.43 -6.13 7.36
C SER A 160 19.40 -7.26 7.22
N LEU A 161 18.24 -6.99 6.63
CA LEU A 161 17.17 -7.97 6.47
C LEU A 161 17.50 -8.93 5.31
N SER A 162 17.08 -10.18 5.46
CA SER A 162 17.12 -11.16 4.37
C SER A 162 16.13 -10.77 3.27
N GLY A 163 16.26 -11.37 2.09
CA GLY A 163 15.33 -11.14 0.99
C GLY A 163 13.88 -11.44 1.36
N GLY A 164 13.66 -12.56 2.07
CA GLY A 164 12.32 -12.92 2.52
C GLY A 164 11.76 -11.94 3.55
N GLU A 165 12.61 -11.49 4.49
CA GLU A 165 12.20 -10.48 5.47
C GLU A 165 11.84 -9.15 4.78
N ARG A 166 12.63 -8.74 3.78
CA ARG A 166 12.32 -7.54 3.00
C ARG A 166 10.98 -7.65 2.28
N THR A 167 10.71 -8.80 1.66
CA THR A 167 9.43 -9.04 0.98
C THR A 167 8.27 -8.96 1.98
N ARG A 168 8.40 -9.58 3.16
CA ARG A 168 7.37 -9.48 4.19
C ARG A 168 7.18 -8.04 4.69
N LEU A 169 8.27 -7.28 4.83
CA LEU A 169 8.16 -5.87 5.22
C LEU A 169 7.43 -5.06 4.14
N ALA A 170 7.74 -5.30 2.85
CA ALA A 170 7.07 -4.65 1.75
C ALA A 170 5.56 -4.96 1.74
N LEU A 171 5.21 -6.22 2.03
CA LEU A 171 3.80 -6.61 2.12
C LEU A 171 3.12 -5.92 3.31
N ALA A 172 3.79 -5.88 4.47
CA ALA A 172 3.26 -5.16 5.64
C ALA A 172 2.97 -3.69 5.31
N ALA A 173 3.92 -3.02 4.66
CA ALA A 173 3.76 -1.62 4.25
C ALA A 173 2.56 -1.44 3.32
N LEU A 174 2.43 -2.31 2.31
CA LEU A 174 1.30 -2.24 1.38
C LEU A 174 -0.05 -2.44 2.08
N LEU A 175 -0.12 -3.41 2.99
CA LEU A 175 -1.37 -3.67 3.72
C LEU A 175 -1.75 -2.48 4.60
N LEU A 176 -0.76 -1.82 5.23
CA LEU A 176 -1.02 -0.65 6.07
C LEU A 176 -1.44 0.58 5.26
N GLU A 177 -1.01 0.68 4.00
CA GLU A 177 -1.47 1.72 3.09
C GLU A 177 -2.93 1.53 2.66
N LYS A 178 -3.49 0.35 2.91
CA LYS A 178 -4.90 -0.01 2.62
C LYS A 178 -5.28 0.25 1.15
N PRO A 179 -4.60 -0.42 0.21
CA PRO A 179 -5.00 -0.29 -1.19
C PRO A 179 -6.36 -0.95 -1.44
N ASP A 180 -7.09 -0.44 -2.41
CA ASP A 180 -8.37 -1.01 -2.82
C ASP A 180 -8.17 -2.25 -3.69
N ILE A 181 -7.07 -2.28 -4.44
CA ILE A 181 -6.66 -3.42 -5.28
C ILE A 181 -5.20 -3.73 -4.92
N LEU A 182 -4.92 -4.97 -4.59
CA LEU A 182 -3.57 -5.42 -4.27
C LEU A 182 -3.09 -6.40 -5.33
N LEU A 183 -1.99 -6.06 -6.00
CA LEU A 183 -1.35 -6.89 -7.02
C LEU A 183 -0.08 -7.49 -6.43
N LEU A 184 0.05 -8.82 -6.48
CA LEU A 184 1.21 -9.53 -5.94
C LEU A 184 1.90 -10.28 -7.07
N ASP A 185 3.15 -9.96 -7.34
CA ASP A 185 3.97 -10.62 -8.36
C ASP A 185 4.96 -11.55 -7.68
N GLU A 186 4.83 -12.87 -7.93
CA GLU A 186 5.69 -13.94 -7.40
C GLU A 186 5.87 -13.88 -5.89
N UNK A 187 5.02 -13.31 -5.33
CA UNK A 187 5.14 -13.13 -3.96
C UNK A 187 4.81 -14.36 -3.21
N UNK A 188 5.07 -14.85 -3.76
CA UNK A 188 4.99 -15.74 -2.86
C UNK A 188 4.82 -16.60 -2.05
N UNK A 189 5.43 -16.93 -2.24
CA UNK A 189 5.58 -17.96 -1.54
C UNK A 189 5.32 -17.80 -0.10
N UNK A 190 5.49 -17.06 0.18
CA UNK A 190 5.55 -17.01 1.57
C UNK A 190 4.32 -16.47 2.22
N UNK A 191 3.86 -15.98 1.59
CA UNK A 191 2.85 -15.41 2.23
C UNK A 191 1.57 -16.12 2.06
N UNK A 192 1.77 -16.94 1.88
CA UNK A 192 0.66 -17.60 1.70
C UNK A 192 -0.29 -17.57 2.78
N UNK A 193 -0.30 -17.04 3.08
CA UNK A 193 -1.17 -17.24 3.95
C UNK A 193 -2.41 -16.64 4.10
N UNK A 194 -2.93 -16.84 3.95
CA UNK A 194 -3.87 -16.25 4.25
C UNK A 194 -5.10 -16.07 4.63
#